data_1ed9bef7f638e608b1075246c445072d
#
_entry.id   1ed9bef7f638e608b1075246c445072d
#
_cell.length_a   1.000
_cell.length_b   1.000
_cell.length_c   1.000
_cell.angle_alpha   90.00
_cell.angle_beta   90.00
_cell.angle_gamma   90.00
#
_symmetry.space_group_name_H-M   'P 1'
#
loop_
_entity.id
_entity.type
_entity.pdbx_description
1 polymer ?
#
loop_
_entity_poly.entity_id
_entity_poly.type
_entity_poly.pdbx_seq_one_letter_code
_entity_poly.pdbx_strand_id
1 'polypeptide(L)'
;MKRLLMTAFLVMVATVTFAANPLKVVNGDKKFFKNAEGTVFLEVIYDESATFDDKMPLTEKYDNMEEKTTISYNGFIEEFSERNKKLQFVNTEEEATYKITVRVTKVDEFVNIMGFIPGPCIRVWGTLTVTDVKIGEALLVVDIDEIDGGSAPTTDAAFNDTFGELGKSIAKLK
;
A
#
# COMPACT_ATOMS: atom_id res chain seq x y z
N MET A 1 -3.64 -67.15 4.02
CA MET A 1 -3.01 -65.97 3.38
C MET A 1 -3.95 -64.78 3.58
N LYS A 2 -3.69 -63.93 4.60
CA LYS A 2 -4.48 -62.72 4.91
C LYS A 2 -3.81 -61.55 4.20
N ARG A 3 -4.50 -60.96 3.23
CA ARG A 3 -4.05 -59.70 2.57
C ARG A 3 -4.39 -58.53 3.47
N LEU A 4 -3.35 -57.87 3.96
CA LEU A 4 -3.46 -56.63 4.70
C LEU A 4 -3.61 -55.50 3.68
N LEU A 5 -4.79 -54.89 3.61
CA LEU A 5 -5.01 -53.65 2.86
C LEU A 5 -4.55 -52.52 3.76
N MET A 6 -3.41 -51.92 3.42
CA MET A 6 -2.89 -50.71 4.06
C MET A 6 -3.49 -49.52 3.35
N THR A 7 -4.56 -48.97 3.91
CA THR A 7 -5.17 -47.72 3.42
C THR A 7 -4.35 -46.55 3.95
N ALA A 8 -3.53 -45.96 3.06
CA ALA A 8 -2.82 -44.73 3.36
C ALA A 8 -3.82 -43.56 3.36
N PHE A 9 -4.17 -43.06 4.52
CA PHE A 9 -4.94 -41.86 4.69
C PHE A 9 -3.99 -40.66 4.43
N LEU A 10 -4.03 -40.08 3.25
CA LEU A 10 -3.32 -38.86 2.93
C LEU A 10 -4.09 -37.69 3.58
N VAL A 11 -3.69 -37.28 4.78
CA VAL A 11 -4.21 -36.06 5.40
C VAL A 11 -3.59 -34.88 4.67
N MET A 12 -4.32 -34.31 3.72
CA MET A 12 -3.99 -33.05 3.10
C MET A 12 -4.30 -31.93 4.12
N VAL A 13 -3.30 -31.54 4.89
CA VAL A 13 -3.39 -30.34 5.73
C VAL A 13 -3.36 -29.14 4.79
N ALA A 14 -4.54 -28.64 4.43
CA ALA A 14 -4.66 -27.34 3.79
C ALA A 14 -4.23 -26.30 4.84
N THR A 15 -3.00 -25.82 4.75
CA THR A 15 -2.55 -24.64 5.46
C THR A 15 -3.30 -23.46 4.85
N VAL A 16 -4.38 -23.04 5.51
CA VAL A 16 -5.04 -21.78 5.22
C VAL A 16 -4.07 -20.71 5.72
N THR A 17 -3.22 -20.20 4.84
CA THR A 17 -2.48 -18.98 5.10
C THR A 17 -3.50 -17.85 5.09
N PHE A 18 -3.90 -17.41 6.29
CA PHE A 18 -4.56 -16.11 6.41
C PHE A 18 -3.54 -15.09 5.94
N ALA A 19 -3.77 -14.48 4.78
CA ALA A 19 -3.00 -13.32 4.38
C ALA A 19 -3.15 -12.28 5.50
N ALA A 20 -2.06 -11.96 6.17
CA ALA A 20 -2.07 -10.92 7.18
C ALA A 20 -2.56 -9.64 6.51
N ASN A 21 -3.40 -8.87 7.21
CA ASN A 21 -3.85 -7.59 6.68
C ASN A 21 -2.60 -6.68 6.53
N PRO A 22 -2.24 -6.24 5.32
CA PRO A 22 -1.05 -5.42 5.09
C PRO A 22 -1.11 -4.06 5.80
N LEU A 23 -2.28 -3.68 6.32
CA LEU A 23 -2.50 -2.41 7.00
C LEU A 23 -2.84 -2.65 8.47
N LYS A 24 -1.98 -2.13 9.36
CA LYS A 24 -2.17 -2.21 10.80
C LYS A 24 -2.31 -0.81 11.39
N VAL A 25 -3.47 -0.49 11.94
CA VAL A 25 -3.63 0.75 12.70
C VAL A 25 -2.85 0.66 14.00
N VAL A 26 -1.87 1.54 14.16
CA VAL A 26 -1.01 1.63 15.36
C VAL A 26 -1.44 2.73 16.31
N ASN A 27 -2.12 3.76 15.79
CA ASN A 27 -2.70 4.84 16.59
C ASN A 27 -3.93 5.44 15.90
N GLY A 28 -4.87 5.97 16.68
CA GLY A 28 -6.05 6.68 16.20
C GLY A 28 -7.28 5.79 15.94
N ASP A 29 -8.32 6.39 15.34
CA ASP A 29 -9.60 5.72 15.08
C ASP A 29 -9.57 4.97 13.74
N LYS A 30 -9.72 3.65 13.79
CA LYS A 30 -9.83 2.79 12.60
C LYS A 30 -10.96 3.21 11.65
N LYS A 31 -12.01 3.86 12.18
CA LYS A 31 -13.15 4.32 11.39
C LYS A 31 -12.96 5.74 10.84
N PHE A 32 -11.76 6.33 10.99
CA PHE A 32 -11.49 7.69 10.53
C PHE A 32 -12.02 7.93 9.11
N PHE A 33 -11.58 7.14 8.14
CA PHE A 33 -11.96 7.33 6.73
C PHE A 33 -13.45 7.08 6.44
N LYS A 34 -14.14 6.34 7.29
CA LYS A 34 -15.59 6.16 7.19
C LYS A 34 -16.37 7.39 7.66
N ASN A 35 -15.85 8.07 8.68
CA ASN A 35 -16.56 9.13 9.41
C ASN A 35 -16.11 10.54 8.96
N ALA A 36 -14.86 10.71 8.54
CA ALA A 36 -14.30 12.00 8.14
C ALA A 36 -14.94 12.52 6.84
N GLU A 37 -15.11 13.83 6.79
CA GLU A 37 -15.59 14.62 5.65
C GLU A 37 -14.73 15.88 5.51
N GLY A 38 -14.49 16.35 4.27
CA GLY A 38 -13.74 17.57 4.01
C GLY A 38 -12.68 17.42 2.93
N THR A 39 -11.65 18.24 3.03
CA THR A 39 -10.56 18.30 2.04
C THR A 39 -9.30 17.62 2.55
N VAL A 40 -8.55 17.01 1.64
CA VAL A 40 -7.34 16.25 1.96
C VAL A 40 -6.21 16.67 1.04
N PHE A 41 -5.05 16.99 1.62
CA PHE A 41 -3.80 17.08 0.90
C PHE A 41 -3.04 15.75 1.06
N LEU A 42 -2.62 15.15 -0.06
CA LEU A 42 -1.79 13.94 -0.06
C LEU A 42 -0.34 14.30 -0.29
N GLU A 43 0.54 13.73 0.50
CA GLU A 43 1.98 13.77 0.31
C GLU A 43 2.53 12.34 0.30
N VAL A 44 3.29 12.00 -0.75
CA VAL A 44 4.02 10.73 -0.83
C VAL A 44 5.50 11.02 -0.71
N ILE A 45 6.14 10.43 0.30
CA ILE A 45 7.55 10.65 0.61
C ILE A 45 8.27 9.29 0.56
N TYR A 46 9.29 9.19 -0.27
CA TYR A 46 10.28 8.13 -0.15
C TYR A 46 11.34 8.60 0.82
N ASP A 47 11.48 7.89 1.95
CA ASP A 47 12.45 8.26 2.99
C ASP A 47 13.87 8.27 2.40
N GLU A 48 14.72 9.19 2.86
CA GLU A 48 16.11 9.24 2.39
C GLU A 48 16.87 7.94 2.71
N SER A 49 16.48 7.25 3.77
CA SER A 49 17.00 5.95 4.16
C SER A 49 16.27 4.77 3.52
N ALA A 50 15.28 5.04 2.65
CA ALA A 50 14.50 3.98 2.03
C ALA A 50 15.37 3.08 1.15
N THR A 51 15.13 1.78 1.27
CA THR A 51 15.93 0.77 0.60
C THR A 51 15.14 0.04 -0.49
N PHE A 52 15.89 -0.44 -1.47
CA PHE A 52 15.43 -1.44 -2.42
C PHE A 52 15.90 -2.81 -1.96
N ASP A 53 14.94 -3.72 -1.70
CA ASP A 53 15.18 -5.12 -1.31
C ASP A 53 16.17 -5.26 -0.12
N ASP A 54 16.14 -4.29 0.83
CA ASP A 54 17.04 -4.20 1.97
C ASP A 54 18.55 -4.16 1.61
N LYS A 55 18.91 -3.87 0.35
CA LYS A 55 20.28 -4.00 -0.16
C LYS A 55 20.91 -2.68 -0.60
N MET A 56 20.13 -1.81 -1.21
CA MET A 56 20.66 -0.55 -1.76
C MET A 56 19.69 0.60 -1.54
N PRO A 57 20.13 1.86 -1.57
CA PRO A 57 19.25 3.02 -1.57
C PRO A 57 18.32 3.02 -2.80
N LEU A 58 17.10 3.49 -2.64
CA LEU A 58 16.14 3.58 -3.77
C LEU A 58 16.65 4.47 -4.91
N THR A 59 17.40 5.52 -4.56
CA THR A 59 18.01 6.46 -5.53
C THR A 59 19.08 5.83 -6.39
N GLU A 60 19.66 4.71 -5.99
CA GLU A 60 20.59 3.93 -6.82
C GLU A 60 19.86 2.97 -7.76
N LYS A 61 18.62 2.58 -7.42
CA LYS A 61 17.81 1.67 -8.24
C LYS A 61 16.99 2.42 -9.29
N TYR A 62 16.47 3.58 -8.93
CA TYR A 62 15.57 4.36 -9.78
C TYR A 62 16.14 5.76 -10.00
N ASP A 63 16.42 6.11 -11.25
CA ASP A 63 17.05 7.37 -11.63
C ASP A 63 16.15 8.60 -11.43
N ASN A 64 14.82 8.39 -11.45
CA ASN A 64 13.82 9.47 -11.37
C ASN A 64 12.80 9.21 -10.26
N MET A 65 13.18 9.51 -9.02
CA MET A 65 12.30 9.36 -7.86
C MET A 65 11.13 10.35 -7.86
N GLU A 66 11.28 11.52 -8.49
CA GLU A 66 10.18 12.50 -8.63
C GLU A 66 9.05 11.96 -9.51
N GLU A 67 9.40 11.29 -10.60
CA GLU A 67 8.42 10.60 -11.44
C GLU A 67 7.73 9.46 -10.71
N LYS A 68 8.48 8.66 -9.95
CA LYS A 68 7.89 7.59 -9.12
C LYS A 68 6.93 8.16 -8.08
N THR A 69 7.28 9.28 -7.46
CA THR A 69 6.41 9.99 -6.51
C THR A 69 5.11 10.43 -7.18
N THR A 70 5.20 11.01 -8.38
CA THR A 70 4.03 11.46 -9.14
C THR A 70 3.11 10.29 -9.53
N ILE A 71 3.69 9.18 -10.00
CA ILE A 71 2.94 7.96 -10.36
C ILE A 71 2.23 7.40 -9.13
N SER A 72 2.93 7.30 -8.01
CA SER A 72 2.40 6.80 -6.73
C SER A 72 1.25 7.67 -6.21
N TYR A 73 1.41 8.99 -6.27
CA TYR A 73 0.40 9.97 -5.91
C TYR A 73 -0.88 9.78 -6.74
N ASN A 74 -0.76 9.67 -8.06
CA ASN A 74 -1.88 9.50 -8.96
C ASN A 74 -2.64 8.19 -8.72
N GLY A 75 -1.92 7.07 -8.60
CA GLY A 75 -2.52 5.76 -8.33
C GLY A 75 -3.31 5.76 -7.01
N PHE A 76 -2.74 6.35 -5.95
CA PHE A 76 -3.41 6.45 -4.66
C PHE A 76 -4.72 7.24 -4.75
N ILE A 77 -4.67 8.45 -5.34
CA ILE A 77 -5.85 9.34 -5.42
C ILE A 77 -6.96 8.72 -6.23
N GLU A 78 -6.65 8.13 -7.39
CA GLU A 78 -7.63 7.52 -8.27
C GLU A 78 -8.47 6.48 -7.53
N GLU A 79 -7.83 5.48 -6.97
CA GLU A 79 -8.50 4.36 -6.32
C GLU A 79 -9.13 4.73 -4.97
N PHE A 80 -8.52 5.65 -4.21
CA PHE A 80 -9.13 6.15 -2.98
C PHE A 80 -10.41 6.93 -3.28
N SER A 81 -10.37 7.86 -4.25
CA SER A 81 -11.51 8.72 -4.60
C SER A 81 -12.68 7.96 -5.19
N GLU A 82 -12.44 6.83 -5.84
CA GLU A 82 -13.53 5.95 -6.28
C GLU A 82 -14.38 5.42 -5.12
N ARG A 83 -13.76 5.17 -3.98
CA ARG A 83 -14.35 4.49 -2.81
C ARG A 83 -14.76 5.42 -1.69
N ASN A 84 -14.10 6.56 -1.57
CA ASN A 84 -14.42 7.57 -0.56
C ASN A 84 -14.81 8.89 -1.25
N LYS A 85 -16.10 9.20 -1.26
CA LYS A 85 -16.64 10.43 -1.86
C LYS A 85 -16.77 11.59 -0.86
N LYS A 86 -16.48 11.36 0.41
CA LYS A 86 -16.62 12.35 1.49
C LYS A 86 -15.36 13.20 1.65
N LEU A 87 -14.22 12.66 1.27
CA LEU A 87 -12.92 13.33 1.31
C LEU A 87 -12.52 13.71 -0.12
N GLN A 88 -12.23 14.99 -0.34
CA GLN A 88 -11.87 15.55 -1.64
C GLN A 88 -10.42 16.01 -1.62
N PHE A 89 -9.62 15.52 -2.58
CA PHE A 89 -8.22 15.93 -2.68
C PHE A 89 -8.10 17.38 -3.19
N VAL A 90 -7.17 18.10 -2.58
CA VAL A 90 -6.78 19.48 -2.93
C VAL A 90 -5.29 19.53 -3.26
N ASN A 91 -4.88 20.59 -3.96
CA ASN A 91 -3.52 20.69 -4.50
C ASN A 91 -2.51 21.26 -3.48
N THR A 92 -3.00 21.95 -2.44
CA THR A 92 -2.14 22.59 -1.45
C THR A 92 -2.57 22.20 -0.04
N GLU A 93 -1.60 22.20 0.89
CA GLU A 93 -1.85 21.87 2.29
C GLU A 93 -2.74 22.92 2.98
N GLU A 94 -2.63 24.20 2.58
CA GLU A 94 -3.41 25.31 3.14
C GLU A 94 -4.91 25.18 2.88
N GLU A 95 -5.32 24.49 1.79
CA GLU A 95 -6.71 24.26 1.44
C GLU A 95 -7.29 23.01 2.11
N ALA A 96 -6.44 22.23 2.77
CA ALA A 96 -6.83 20.95 3.33
C ALA A 96 -7.33 21.06 4.78
N THR A 97 -8.32 20.23 5.11
CA THR A 97 -8.70 19.93 6.49
C THR A 97 -7.74 18.92 7.10
N TYR A 98 -7.36 17.91 6.29
CA TYR A 98 -6.48 16.84 6.70
C TYR A 98 -5.31 16.71 5.73
N LYS A 99 -4.14 16.32 6.26
CA LYS A 99 -3.00 15.90 5.48
C LYS A 99 -2.81 14.38 5.62
N ILE A 100 -2.74 13.68 4.51
CA ILE A 100 -2.31 12.28 4.47
C ILE A 100 -0.86 12.27 4.00
N THR A 101 0.04 11.77 4.84
CA THR A 101 1.44 11.54 4.47
C THR A 101 1.69 10.03 4.37
N VAL A 102 2.03 9.56 3.17
CA VAL A 102 2.51 8.19 2.95
C VAL A 102 4.03 8.24 2.90
N ARG A 103 4.68 7.67 3.92
CA ARG A 103 6.14 7.58 4.02
C ARG A 103 6.58 6.17 3.69
N VAL A 104 7.26 6.01 2.57
CA VAL A 104 7.81 4.73 2.10
C VAL A 104 9.21 4.54 2.67
N THR A 105 9.44 3.39 3.32
CA THR A 105 10.73 3.03 3.91
C THR A 105 11.45 1.92 3.15
N LYS A 106 10.69 1.13 2.38
CA LYS A 106 11.24 0.05 1.58
C LYS A 106 10.39 -0.20 0.34
N VAL A 107 11.05 -0.52 -0.75
CA VAL A 107 10.45 -1.02 -1.98
C VAL A 107 11.15 -2.32 -2.37
N ASP A 108 10.41 -3.27 -2.88
CA ASP A 108 10.92 -4.48 -3.51
C ASP A 108 10.26 -4.66 -4.89
N GLU A 109 10.99 -5.23 -5.83
CA GLU A 109 10.51 -5.52 -7.18
C GLU A 109 10.82 -6.97 -7.51
N PHE A 110 9.81 -7.71 -7.90
CA PHE A 110 9.98 -9.07 -8.40
C PHE A 110 9.19 -9.27 -9.69
N VAL A 111 9.60 -10.24 -10.48
CA VAL A 111 8.88 -10.58 -11.71
C VAL A 111 7.96 -11.75 -11.43
N ASN A 112 6.66 -11.52 -11.53
CA ASN A 112 5.68 -12.59 -11.46
C ASN A 112 5.53 -13.27 -12.82
N ILE A 113 6.11 -14.47 -12.95
CA ILE A 113 6.05 -15.28 -14.17
C ILE A 113 4.85 -16.24 -14.20
N MET A 114 4.13 -16.39 -13.08
CA MET A 114 2.99 -17.29 -12.95
C MET A 114 1.64 -16.55 -13.02
N GLY A 115 1.65 -15.23 -13.12
CA GLY A 115 0.44 -14.40 -13.24
C GLY A 115 -0.18 -14.45 -14.63
N PHE A 116 -1.41 -13.96 -14.75
CA PHE A 116 -2.14 -13.84 -16.00
C PHE A 116 -1.43 -12.88 -16.99
N ILE A 117 -0.72 -11.89 -16.45
CA ILE A 117 0.17 -10.97 -17.17
C ILE A 117 1.55 -11.12 -16.51
N PRO A 118 2.53 -11.75 -17.16
CA PRO A 118 3.90 -11.74 -16.64
C PRO A 118 4.45 -10.31 -16.65
N GLY A 119 5.04 -9.90 -15.54
CA GLY A 119 5.59 -8.55 -15.44
C GLY A 119 6.09 -8.19 -14.06
N PRO A 120 6.63 -6.97 -13.89
CA PRO A 120 7.08 -6.50 -12.59
C PRO A 120 5.91 -6.35 -11.62
N CYS A 121 6.17 -6.72 -10.37
CA CYS A 121 5.34 -6.42 -9.20
C CYS A 121 6.16 -5.55 -8.28
N ILE A 122 5.58 -4.49 -7.78
CA ILE A 122 6.18 -3.62 -6.76
C ILE A 122 5.52 -3.92 -5.42
N ARG A 123 6.34 -4.09 -4.39
CA ARG A 123 5.91 -4.18 -3.00
C ARG A 123 6.43 -3.01 -2.20
N VAL A 124 5.61 -2.47 -1.31
CA VAL A 124 5.92 -1.28 -0.52
C VAL A 124 5.69 -1.52 0.95
N TRP A 125 6.61 -1.02 1.77
CA TRP A 125 6.51 -0.94 3.22
C TRP A 125 6.66 0.51 3.67
N GLY A 126 6.04 0.85 4.78
CA GLY A 126 6.14 2.21 5.29
C GLY A 126 5.05 2.55 6.30
N THR A 127 4.68 3.80 6.37
CA THR A 127 3.63 4.29 7.25
C THR A 127 2.72 5.28 6.53
N LEU A 128 1.45 5.30 6.91
CA LEU A 128 0.52 6.36 6.54
C LEU A 128 0.09 7.10 7.79
N THR A 129 0.23 8.42 7.77
CA THR A 129 -0.22 9.29 8.87
C THR A 129 -1.29 10.24 8.34
N VAL A 130 -2.38 10.39 9.08
CA VAL A 130 -3.37 11.44 8.87
C VAL A 130 -3.21 12.47 9.96
N THR A 131 -3.03 13.72 9.56
CA THR A 131 -2.85 14.87 10.48
C THR A 131 -3.97 15.88 10.24
N ASP A 132 -4.51 16.46 11.32
CA ASP A 132 -5.34 17.66 11.22
C ASP A 132 -4.43 18.85 10.90
N VAL A 133 -4.67 19.53 9.78
CA VAL A 133 -3.79 20.62 9.31
C VAL A 133 -3.78 21.81 10.25
N LYS A 134 -4.91 22.10 10.92
CA LYS A 134 -5.03 23.29 11.79
C LYS A 134 -4.29 23.15 13.11
N ILE A 135 -4.34 21.95 13.71
CA ILE A 135 -3.78 21.72 15.05
C ILE A 135 -2.45 20.95 14.99
N GLY A 136 -2.11 20.37 13.84
CA GLY A 136 -0.88 19.61 13.65
C GLY A 136 -0.85 18.24 14.36
N GLU A 137 -2.00 17.76 14.86
CA GLU A 137 -2.08 16.48 15.58
C GLU A 137 -2.32 15.31 14.64
N ALA A 138 -1.62 14.21 14.89
CA ALA A 138 -1.85 12.96 14.19
C ALA A 138 -3.15 12.30 14.69
N LEU A 139 -4.12 12.17 13.79
CA LEU A 139 -5.43 11.56 14.05
C LEU A 139 -5.45 10.05 13.82
N LEU A 140 -4.60 9.58 12.90
CA LEU A 140 -4.50 8.17 12.55
C LEU A 140 -3.06 7.87 12.08
N VAL A 141 -2.52 6.74 12.54
CA VAL A 141 -1.27 6.19 12.05
C VAL A 141 -1.49 4.73 11.68
N VAL A 142 -1.14 4.40 10.44
CA VAL A 142 -1.25 3.05 9.87
C VAL A 142 0.13 2.57 9.46
N ASP A 143 0.52 1.41 9.95
CA ASP A 143 1.69 0.69 9.48
C ASP A 143 1.34 -0.07 8.19
N ILE A 144 2.20 0.03 7.18
CA ILE A 144 2.06 -0.62 5.88
C ILE A 144 3.10 -1.74 5.84
N ASP A 145 2.62 -2.98 5.92
CA ASP A 145 3.45 -4.18 5.92
C ASP A 145 3.18 -4.98 4.64
N GLU A 146 4.00 -4.75 3.62
CA GLU A 146 3.94 -5.41 2.32
C GLU A 146 2.59 -5.23 1.58
N ILE A 147 2.44 -4.12 0.88
CA ILE A 147 1.33 -3.95 -0.06
C ILE A 147 1.83 -4.06 -1.49
N ASP A 148 1.10 -4.77 -2.36
CA ASP A 148 1.36 -4.84 -3.79
C ASP A 148 0.08 -4.70 -4.61
N GLY A 149 0.22 -4.23 -5.86
CA GLY A 149 -0.86 -4.07 -6.82
C GLY A 149 -0.97 -5.24 -7.82
N GLY A 150 -0.14 -6.27 -7.65
CA GLY A 150 0.00 -7.37 -8.62
C GLY A 150 0.99 -7.08 -9.74
N SER A 151 1.00 -7.93 -10.76
CA SER A 151 1.91 -7.78 -11.90
C SER A 151 1.36 -6.84 -12.95
N ALA A 152 2.23 -5.97 -13.46
CA ALA A 152 1.91 -4.95 -14.45
C ALA A 152 2.83 -5.02 -15.69
N PRO A 153 2.47 -4.39 -16.81
CA PRO A 153 3.28 -4.42 -18.03
C PRO A 153 4.64 -3.71 -17.89
N THR A 154 4.74 -2.72 -17.02
CA THR A 154 5.94 -1.94 -16.77
C THR A 154 6.12 -1.68 -15.28
N THR A 155 7.33 -1.31 -14.86
CA THR A 155 7.61 -0.90 -13.48
C THR A 155 6.75 0.29 -13.05
N ASP A 156 6.54 1.28 -13.93
CA ASP A 156 5.71 2.45 -13.64
C ASP A 156 4.24 2.08 -13.42
N ALA A 157 3.70 1.20 -14.26
CA ALA A 157 2.36 0.67 -14.07
C ALA A 157 2.26 -0.10 -12.75
N ALA A 158 3.29 -0.88 -12.39
CA ALA A 158 3.34 -1.60 -11.11
C ALA A 158 3.36 -0.65 -9.90
N PHE A 159 4.08 0.48 -9.97
CA PHE A 159 4.00 1.53 -8.93
C PHE A 159 2.59 2.11 -8.83
N ASN A 160 1.99 2.49 -9.97
CA ASN A 160 0.63 3.01 -10.01
C ASN A 160 -0.37 2.04 -9.36
N ASP A 161 -0.33 0.77 -9.75
CA ASP A 161 -1.25 -0.26 -9.27
C ASP A 161 -1.05 -0.54 -7.76
N THR A 162 0.20 -0.54 -7.28
CA THR A 162 0.52 -0.74 -5.86
C THR A 162 -0.01 0.39 -4.99
N PHE A 163 0.18 1.64 -5.40
CA PHE A 163 -0.37 2.78 -4.67
C PHE A 163 -1.89 2.91 -4.86
N GLY A 164 -2.43 2.45 -5.98
CA GLY A 164 -3.86 2.26 -6.17
C GLY A 164 -4.45 1.27 -5.17
N GLU A 165 -3.82 0.10 -4.99
CA GLU A 165 -4.28 -0.88 -3.98
C GLU A 165 -4.14 -0.34 -2.55
N LEU A 166 -3.10 0.45 -2.26
CA LEU A 166 -2.98 1.17 -0.99
C LEU A 166 -4.14 2.14 -0.79
N GLY A 167 -4.42 3.02 -1.75
CA GLY A 167 -5.52 3.99 -1.67
C GLY A 167 -6.87 3.31 -1.48
N LYS A 168 -7.14 2.25 -2.23
CA LYS A 168 -8.34 1.41 -2.13
C LYS A 168 -8.47 0.74 -0.75
N SER A 169 -7.39 0.22 -0.21
CA SER A 169 -7.37 -0.47 1.09
C SER A 169 -7.55 0.51 2.24
N ILE A 170 -6.93 1.69 2.17
CA ILE A 170 -7.09 2.78 3.14
C ILE A 170 -8.52 3.31 3.15
N ALA A 171 -9.14 3.52 1.98
CA ALA A 171 -10.53 3.97 1.89
C ALA A 171 -11.55 2.99 2.53
N LYS A 172 -11.18 1.71 2.63
CA LYS A 172 -12.01 0.64 3.22
C LYS A 172 -11.65 0.32 4.68
N LEU A 173 -10.69 1.00 5.26
CA LEU A 173 -10.24 0.74 6.63
C LEU A 173 -11.41 0.90 7.62
N LYS A 174 -11.60 -0.13 8.50
CA LYS A 174 -12.76 -0.24 9.41
C LYS A 174 -12.31 -0.57 10.83
#